data_5c8f0fdc2819802c527ea78ae3814a5e
#
_entry.id   5c8f0fdc2819802c527ea78ae3814a5e
#
_cell.length_a   1.000
_cell.length_b   1.000
_cell.length_c   1.000
_cell.angle_alpha   90.00
_cell.angle_beta   90.00
_cell.angle_gamma   90.00
#
_symmetry.space_group_name_H-M   'P 1'
#
loop_
_entity.id
_entity.type
_entity.pdbx_description
1 polymer ?
#
loop_
_entity_poly.entity_id
_entity_poly.type
_entity_poly.pdbx_seq_one_letter_code
_entity_poly.pdbx_strand_id
1 'polypeptide(L)'
;NFKRGALINNRVSVFGELMLKHDNLGAVMRASHFYDEVYHQRNDNDSPDTVNKTGRYNDFSRDTRKLSGSKARLLDAYVYGDFTVNDDQYLSLKAGRHLVAWGESLFWPNISQGQAPVDSTKFNVPGTEAKDAYLPVGQVSGSWSVNEDLALLGFYQYKWEETQLNPVGDYFGSDTFGPGAEFFRLAPGIVDNLPNGAAVGYGGSVKPGDSGEWGLGTRYRLTQNTEIGLFHYRYHDRVPALFFDFTGQTHYSSLNKVGGSGYGPSYQLGYFDNIKLTGISFTTKAGDSVQFAGDLSYRDGAAVYLSNGAPARGQLWQGNLNAVYMIGPTFMAQQTTLMAEVVHQRIQGVDDLTVTGGGAGTDSKFNKYMYDDQTRGSSLLGIGTYFDHPNIFNGWDLTTKATWTQNIDGSAYSGLGRAEKRLTLGGDFKYLGNFQLGLTYVAYLSSADLAQGRTMADRDYLSFNGKYTF
;
A
#
# COMPACT_ATOMS: atom_id res chain seq x y z
N ASN A 1 -7.05 21.26 -7.31
CA ASN A 1 -8.21 20.53 -7.87
C ASN A 1 -9.44 20.62 -6.94
N PHE A 2 -9.25 20.88 -5.66
CA PHE A 2 -10.32 21.00 -4.68
C PHE A 2 -10.04 22.21 -3.79
N LYS A 3 -10.97 23.14 -3.70
CA LYS A 3 -10.88 24.29 -2.78
C LYS A 3 -11.29 23.87 -1.37
N ARG A 4 -10.94 24.67 -0.39
CA ARG A 4 -11.27 24.43 1.02
C ARG A 4 -12.78 24.24 1.20
N GLY A 5 -13.18 23.15 1.84
CA GLY A 5 -14.58 22.77 2.06
C GLY A 5 -15.27 22.14 0.86
N ALA A 6 -14.55 21.85 -0.23
CA ALA A 6 -15.11 21.13 -1.36
C ALA A 6 -15.47 19.68 -0.98
N LEU A 7 -16.49 19.16 -1.66
CA LEU A 7 -16.83 17.74 -1.59
C LEU A 7 -15.78 16.95 -2.39
N ILE A 8 -15.03 16.09 -1.70
CA ILE A 8 -13.94 15.30 -2.29
C ILE A 8 -14.38 13.93 -2.73
N ASN A 9 -15.53 13.46 -2.24
CA ASN A 9 -16.06 12.13 -2.52
C ASN A 9 -17.58 12.15 -2.34
N ASN A 10 -18.32 11.64 -3.32
CA ASN A 10 -19.77 11.37 -3.26
C ASN A 10 -20.05 10.05 -3.92
N ARG A 11 -19.75 8.97 -3.19
CA ARG A 11 -19.61 7.62 -3.71
C ARG A 11 -20.73 6.71 -3.25
N VAL A 12 -21.26 5.94 -4.19
CA VAL A 12 -22.07 4.75 -3.93
C VAL A 12 -21.26 3.53 -4.34
N SER A 13 -21.21 2.54 -3.47
CA SER A 13 -20.45 1.30 -3.71
C SER A 13 -21.33 0.08 -3.46
N VAL A 14 -21.13 -0.95 -4.29
CA VAL A 14 -21.77 -2.26 -4.14
C VAL A 14 -20.67 -3.32 -4.09
N PHE A 15 -20.79 -4.21 -3.14
CA PHE A 15 -19.93 -5.38 -2.98
C PHE A 15 -20.79 -6.63 -2.98
N GLY A 16 -20.38 -7.64 -3.75
CA GLY A 16 -21.04 -8.94 -3.81
C GLY A 16 -20.07 -10.08 -3.56
N GLU A 17 -20.53 -11.08 -2.82
CA GLU A 17 -19.80 -12.31 -2.56
C GLU A 17 -20.69 -13.51 -2.91
N LEU A 18 -20.12 -14.48 -3.63
CA LEU A 18 -20.70 -15.79 -3.88
C LEU A 18 -19.74 -16.84 -3.33
N MET A 19 -20.24 -17.70 -2.46
CA MET A 19 -19.50 -18.83 -1.92
C MET A 19 -20.27 -20.12 -2.20
N LEU A 20 -19.58 -21.06 -2.83
CA LEU A 20 -20.07 -22.42 -3.07
C LEU A 20 -19.20 -23.38 -2.28
N LYS A 21 -19.84 -24.33 -1.58
CA LYS A 21 -19.14 -25.36 -0.80
C LYS A 21 -19.79 -26.71 -1.03
N HIS A 22 -18.96 -27.71 -1.27
CA HIS A 22 -19.36 -29.11 -1.38
C HIS A 22 -18.30 -29.97 -0.69
N ASP A 23 -18.68 -30.57 0.43
CA ASP A 23 -17.78 -31.32 1.33
C ASP A 23 -16.50 -30.52 1.68
N ASN A 24 -15.35 -31.02 1.25
CA ASN A 24 -14.04 -30.43 1.47
C ASN A 24 -13.58 -29.49 0.33
N LEU A 25 -14.41 -29.28 -0.68
CA LEU A 25 -14.11 -28.39 -1.80
C LEU A 25 -15.01 -27.16 -1.77
N GLY A 26 -14.51 -26.06 -2.27
CA GLY A 26 -15.30 -24.85 -2.42
C GLY A 26 -14.77 -23.90 -3.49
N ALA A 27 -15.60 -22.91 -3.79
CA ALA A 27 -15.26 -21.81 -4.68
C ALA A 27 -15.76 -20.50 -4.10
N VAL A 28 -14.98 -19.44 -4.26
CA VAL A 28 -15.30 -18.08 -3.81
C VAL A 28 -15.16 -17.12 -4.97
N MET A 29 -16.15 -16.25 -5.15
CA MET A 29 -16.11 -15.16 -6.09
C MET A 29 -16.54 -13.87 -5.38
N ARG A 30 -15.73 -12.81 -5.45
CA ARG A 30 -16.01 -11.48 -4.88
C ARG A 30 -15.84 -10.43 -5.94
N ALA A 31 -16.77 -9.50 -6.00
CA ALA A 31 -16.71 -8.38 -6.92
C ALA A 31 -17.20 -7.10 -6.23
N SER A 32 -16.68 -5.97 -6.69
CA SER A 32 -17.11 -4.65 -6.24
C SER A 32 -17.33 -3.73 -7.43
N HIS A 33 -18.26 -2.80 -7.27
CA HIS A 33 -18.46 -1.68 -8.20
C HIS A 33 -18.70 -0.42 -7.38
N PHE A 34 -18.23 0.72 -7.88
CA PHE A 34 -18.57 2.02 -7.31
C PHE A 34 -18.78 3.07 -8.40
N TYR A 35 -19.53 4.08 -8.03
CA TYR A 35 -19.71 5.32 -8.77
C TYR A 35 -19.53 6.50 -7.82
N ASP A 36 -18.68 7.45 -8.20
CA ASP A 36 -18.39 8.67 -7.45
C ASP A 36 -18.62 9.87 -8.36
N GLU A 37 -19.65 10.64 -8.08
CA GLU A 37 -20.08 11.74 -8.94
C GLU A 37 -19.06 12.86 -9.00
N VAL A 38 -18.29 13.12 -7.95
CA VAL A 38 -17.33 14.23 -7.88
C VAL A 38 -16.36 14.18 -9.05
N TYR A 39 -15.86 13.00 -9.40
CA TYR A 39 -14.87 12.82 -10.47
C TYR A 39 -15.47 12.82 -11.88
N HIS A 40 -16.80 12.90 -12.02
CA HIS A 40 -17.49 13.06 -13.31
C HIS A 40 -17.81 14.51 -13.63
N GLN A 41 -17.63 15.43 -12.67
CA GLN A 41 -17.82 16.86 -12.82
C GLN A 41 -16.49 17.58 -13.05
N ARG A 42 -16.52 18.90 -13.19
CA ARG A 42 -15.32 19.73 -13.22
C ARG A 42 -14.77 19.90 -11.81
N ASN A 43 -13.44 19.97 -11.70
CA ASN A 43 -12.76 20.29 -10.45
C ASN A 43 -12.61 21.82 -10.27
N ASP A 44 -12.14 22.21 -9.09
CA ASP A 44 -11.97 23.62 -8.70
C ASP A 44 -10.61 24.21 -9.11
N ASN A 45 -9.81 23.52 -9.96
CA ASN A 45 -8.50 24.03 -10.36
C ASN A 45 -8.65 25.35 -11.14
N ASP A 46 -7.93 26.37 -10.70
CA ASP A 46 -7.84 27.70 -11.31
C ASP A 46 -6.43 28.02 -11.84
N SER A 47 -5.54 27.02 -11.80
CA SER A 47 -4.13 27.15 -12.14
C SER A 47 -3.77 26.30 -13.37
N PRO A 48 -4.00 26.81 -14.60
CA PRO A 48 -3.80 26.01 -15.83
C PRO A 48 -2.38 25.49 -16.00
N ASP A 49 -1.39 26.20 -15.47
CA ASP A 49 0.03 25.86 -15.64
C ASP A 49 0.54 24.77 -14.67
N THR A 50 -0.35 24.23 -13.83
CA THR A 50 0.02 23.20 -12.84
C THR A 50 -0.41 21.78 -13.22
N VAL A 51 -1.22 21.62 -14.28
CA VAL A 51 -1.72 20.31 -14.69
C VAL A 51 -0.69 19.53 -15.53
N ASN A 52 -0.66 18.21 -15.36
CA ASN A 52 0.23 17.28 -16.06
C ASN A 52 -0.48 16.51 -17.19
N LYS A 53 -1.48 17.11 -17.81
CA LYS A 53 -2.28 16.55 -18.90
C LYS A 53 -2.65 17.61 -19.91
N THR A 54 -3.02 17.22 -21.10
CA THR A 54 -3.62 18.09 -22.12
C THR A 54 -5.10 18.33 -21.86
N GLY A 55 -5.69 19.25 -22.63
CA GLY A 55 -7.10 19.62 -22.52
C GLY A 55 -7.36 20.68 -21.44
N ARG A 56 -8.61 20.75 -21.00
CA ARG A 56 -8.99 21.75 -19.99
C ARG A 56 -8.35 21.45 -18.64
N TYR A 57 -7.78 22.46 -18.02
CA TYR A 57 -7.08 22.33 -16.73
C TYR A 57 -8.01 21.92 -15.57
N ASN A 58 -9.28 22.29 -15.62
CA ASN A 58 -10.28 21.98 -14.59
C ASN A 58 -11.15 20.74 -14.91
N ASP A 59 -10.78 19.93 -15.88
CA ASP A 59 -11.41 18.64 -16.15
C ASP A 59 -10.55 17.50 -15.55
N PHE A 60 -11.19 16.51 -14.96
CA PHE A 60 -10.50 15.29 -14.61
C PHE A 60 -10.10 14.48 -15.85
N SER A 61 -8.94 13.83 -15.80
CA SER A 61 -8.48 12.97 -16.89
C SER A 61 -9.43 11.77 -17.09
N ARG A 62 -9.32 11.10 -18.24
CA ARG A 62 -10.07 9.86 -18.49
C ARG A 62 -9.75 8.80 -17.46
N ASP A 63 -8.47 8.66 -17.08
CA ASP A 63 -8.04 7.68 -16.09
C ASP A 63 -8.54 8.04 -14.70
N THR A 64 -8.57 9.30 -14.33
CA THR A 64 -9.14 9.76 -13.06
C THR A 64 -10.63 9.41 -12.97
N ARG A 65 -11.40 9.69 -14.02
CA ARG A 65 -12.82 9.31 -14.07
C ARG A 65 -13.03 7.80 -13.98
N LYS A 66 -12.14 7.01 -14.58
CA LYS A 66 -12.20 5.54 -14.56
C LYS A 66 -11.79 4.96 -13.21
N LEU A 67 -10.78 5.52 -12.54
CA LEU A 67 -10.18 4.93 -11.35
C LEU A 67 -10.75 5.46 -10.05
N SER A 68 -11.13 6.75 -10.00
CA SER A 68 -11.74 7.40 -8.83
C SER A 68 -13.23 7.69 -9.05
N GLY A 69 -13.71 7.83 -10.30
CA GLY A 69 -15.11 8.14 -10.61
C GLY A 69 -16.00 6.90 -10.75
N SER A 70 -15.58 5.88 -11.47
CA SER A 70 -16.41 4.65 -11.61
C SER A 70 -15.57 3.45 -11.99
N LYS A 71 -15.64 2.37 -11.21
CA LYS A 71 -14.89 1.15 -11.48
C LYS A 71 -15.60 -0.10 -10.99
N ALA A 72 -15.70 -1.09 -11.86
CA ALA A 72 -16.01 -2.47 -11.49
C ALA A 72 -14.72 -3.28 -11.37
N ARG A 73 -14.62 -4.14 -10.38
CA ARG A 73 -13.45 -5.00 -10.15
C ARG A 73 -13.87 -6.37 -9.64
N LEU A 74 -13.34 -7.41 -10.28
CA LEU A 74 -13.30 -8.74 -9.72
C LEU A 74 -12.16 -8.79 -8.69
N LEU A 75 -12.48 -9.08 -7.45
CA LEU A 75 -11.55 -9.22 -6.35
C LEU A 75 -11.07 -10.66 -6.27
N ASP A 76 -11.75 -11.49 -5.49
CA ASP A 76 -11.42 -12.91 -5.39
C ASP A 76 -12.15 -13.74 -6.47
N ALA A 77 -11.47 -14.75 -6.99
CA ALA A 77 -12.05 -15.77 -7.86
C ALA A 77 -11.16 -17.01 -7.78
N TYR A 78 -11.43 -17.90 -6.83
CA TYR A 78 -10.61 -19.09 -6.59
C TYR A 78 -11.43 -20.29 -6.18
N VAL A 79 -10.84 -21.46 -6.37
CA VAL A 79 -11.29 -22.72 -5.80
C VAL A 79 -10.35 -23.11 -4.66
N TYR A 80 -10.87 -23.83 -3.70
CA TYR A 80 -10.10 -24.36 -2.57
C TYR A 80 -10.49 -25.78 -2.23
N GLY A 81 -9.56 -26.48 -1.56
CA GLY A 81 -9.81 -27.79 -1.01
C GLY A 81 -9.07 -27.97 0.33
N ASP A 82 -9.78 -28.53 1.32
CA ASP A 82 -9.27 -28.82 2.65
C ASP A 82 -9.29 -30.32 2.86
N PHE A 83 -8.11 -30.92 3.08
CA PHE A 83 -7.92 -32.37 3.12
C PHE A 83 -7.32 -32.79 4.46
N THR A 84 -7.92 -33.79 5.09
CA THR A 84 -7.29 -34.53 6.20
C THR A 84 -6.38 -35.58 5.57
N VAL A 85 -5.09 -35.45 5.77
CA VAL A 85 -4.09 -36.38 5.22
C VAL A 85 -3.94 -37.60 6.15
N ASN A 86 -3.84 -37.33 7.46
CA ASN A 86 -3.86 -38.30 8.55
C ASN A 86 -4.58 -37.68 9.75
N ASP A 87 -4.72 -38.41 10.86
CA ASP A 87 -5.46 -37.93 12.04
C ASP A 87 -5.00 -36.55 12.55
N ASP A 88 -3.71 -36.22 12.40
CA ASP A 88 -3.11 -34.97 12.89
C ASP A 88 -2.60 -34.05 11.76
N GLN A 89 -2.87 -34.38 10.50
CA GLN A 89 -2.34 -33.64 9.35
C GLN A 89 -3.45 -33.06 8.47
N TYR A 90 -3.35 -31.75 8.21
CA TYR A 90 -4.32 -31.02 7.39
C TYR A 90 -3.62 -30.29 6.27
N LEU A 91 -4.12 -30.47 5.05
CA LEU A 91 -3.65 -29.76 3.85
C LEU A 91 -4.76 -28.87 3.29
N SER A 92 -4.52 -27.57 3.24
CA SER A 92 -5.39 -26.61 2.56
C SER A 92 -4.71 -26.11 1.28
N LEU A 93 -5.40 -26.19 0.16
CA LEU A 93 -4.92 -25.72 -1.15
C LEU A 93 -5.90 -24.69 -1.72
N LYS A 94 -5.37 -23.65 -2.37
CA LYS A 94 -6.13 -22.65 -3.09
C LYS A 94 -5.53 -22.40 -4.47
N ALA A 95 -6.38 -22.24 -5.49
CA ALA A 95 -5.96 -21.94 -6.84
C ALA A 95 -6.91 -20.92 -7.48
N GLY A 96 -6.37 -19.87 -8.06
CA GLY A 96 -7.13 -18.77 -8.66
C GLY A 96 -6.67 -17.43 -8.14
N ARG A 97 -7.55 -16.44 -8.24
CA ARG A 97 -7.31 -15.09 -7.79
C ARG A 97 -7.65 -14.96 -6.31
N HIS A 98 -6.64 -14.89 -5.44
CA HIS A 98 -6.81 -14.76 -3.98
C HIS A 98 -5.63 -14.03 -3.34
N LEU A 99 -5.72 -13.73 -2.04
CA LEU A 99 -4.66 -13.11 -1.26
C LEU A 99 -3.87 -14.15 -0.47
N VAL A 100 -2.57 -13.94 -0.38
CA VAL A 100 -1.67 -14.53 0.61
C VAL A 100 -1.05 -13.38 1.38
N ALA A 101 -1.03 -13.46 2.72
CA ALA A 101 -0.41 -12.47 3.58
C ALA A 101 0.30 -13.19 4.72
N TRP A 102 1.62 -13.00 4.81
CA TRP A 102 2.48 -13.52 5.88
C TRP A 102 3.02 -12.38 6.72
N GLY A 103 3.43 -12.68 7.96
CA GLY A 103 3.94 -11.69 8.90
C GLY A 103 2.88 -11.19 9.87
N GLU A 104 3.32 -10.36 10.83
CA GLU A 104 2.56 -9.96 12.02
C GLU A 104 2.48 -8.43 12.18
N SER A 105 2.79 -7.65 11.13
CA SER A 105 2.74 -6.18 11.15
C SER A 105 1.31 -5.63 11.21
N LEU A 106 1.10 -4.50 11.90
CA LEU A 106 -0.20 -3.88 12.12
C LEU A 106 -0.45 -2.66 11.21
N PHE A 107 0.44 -1.65 11.26
CA PHE A 107 0.27 -0.38 10.54
C PHE A 107 1.05 -0.35 9.23
N TRP A 108 2.23 -0.96 9.21
CA TRP A 108 3.12 -0.92 8.03
C TRP A 108 3.54 -2.32 7.62
N PRO A 109 3.19 -2.74 6.38
CA PRO A 109 3.56 -4.04 5.87
C PRO A 109 5.07 -4.28 5.94
N ASN A 110 5.46 -5.48 6.33
CA ASN A 110 6.84 -5.94 6.35
C ASN A 110 6.99 -7.21 5.52
N ILE A 111 6.83 -8.38 6.11
CA ILE A 111 6.90 -9.66 5.39
C ILE A 111 5.77 -9.77 4.35
N SER A 112 4.60 -9.17 4.56
CA SER A 112 3.50 -9.18 3.61
C SER A 112 3.66 -8.24 2.39
N GLN A 113 4.62 -7.34 2.40
CA GLN A 113 4.68 -6.21 1.46
C GLN A 113 4.74 -6.61 -0.02
N GLY A 114 5.49 -7.64 -0.37
CA GLY A 114 5.65 -8.08 -1.77
C GLY A 114 4.59 -9.05 -2.26
N GLN A 115 3.69 -9.53 -1.40
CA GLN A 115 2.79 -10.65 -1.72
C GLN A 115 1.54 -10.23 -2.50
N ALA A 116 1.07 -8.99 -2.35
CA ALA A 116 -0.09 -8.49 -3.07
C ALA A 116 0.03 -7.00 -3.40
N PRO A 117 -0.50 -6.54 -4.55
CA PRO A 117 -0.66 -5.13 -4.84
C PRO A 117 -1.78 -4.53 -4.00
N VAL A 118 -1.83 -3.20 -3.94
CA VAL A 118 -2.88 -2.46 -3.26
C VAL A 118 -3.61 -1.51 -4.21
N ASP A 119 -4.82 -1.16 -3.87
CA ASP A 119 -5.57 -0.08 -4.50
C ASP A 119 -5.45 1.17 -3.62
N SER A 120 -4.51 2.06 -3.96
CA SER A 120 -4.26 3.28 -3.20
C SER A 120 -5.47 4.22 -3.16
N THR A 121 -6.37 4.14 -4.15
CA THR A 121 -7.59 4.94 -4.18
C THR A 121 -8.57 4.58 -3.06
N LYS A 122 -8.37 3.44 -2.41
CA LYS A 122 -9.24 2.94 -1.33
C LYS A 122 -8.75 3.29 0.08
N PHE A 123 -7.47 3.58 0.27
CA PHE A 123 -6.93 3.80 1.63
C PHE A 123 -7.60 4.93 2.41
N ASN A 124 -8.13 5.94 1.71
CA ASN A 124 -8.76 7.09 2.34
C ASN A 124 -10.27 7.15 2.08
N VAL A 125 -10.88 6.07 1.55
CA VAL A 125 -12.33 5.99 1.37
C VAL A 125 -12.97 5.60 2.70
N PRO A 126 -13.92 6.39 3.21
CA PRO A 126 -14.61 6.11 4.46
C PRO A 126 -15.27 4.74 4.47
N GLY A 127 -15.17 4.03 5.59
CA GLY A 127 -15.75 2.70 5.75
C GLY A 127 -15.02 1.57 5.02
N THR A 128 -13.90 1.86 4.33
CA THR A 128 -13.04 0.84 3.74
C THR A 128 -12.11 0.26 4.80
N GLU A 129 -12.09 -1.05 4.93
CA GLU A 129 -11.13 -1.73 5.77
C GLU A 129 -9.80 -1.92 5.02
N ALA A 130 -8.68 -1.98 5.74
CA ALA A 130 -7.36 -2.14 5.11
C ALA A 130 -7.29 -3.37 4.19
N LYS A 131 -7.95 -4.48 4.58
CA LYS A 131 -8.04 -5.69 3.76
C LYS A 131 -8.71 -5.47 2.40
N ASP A 132 -9.62 -4.49 2.29
CA ASP A 132 -10.36 -4.19 1.05
C ASP A 132 -9.50 -3.41 0.04
N ALA A 133 -8.38 -2.85 0.51
CA ALA A 133 -7.41 -2.19 -0.34
C ALA A 133 -6.43 -3.17 -1.00
N TYR A 134 -6.19 -4.34 -0.40
CA TYR A 134 -5.34 -5.35 -1.02
C TYR A 134 -6.02 -6.00 -2.22
N LEU A 135 -5.26 -6.17 -3.29
CA LEU A 135 -5.76 -6.74 -4.54
C LEU A 135 -5.32 -8.19 -4.67
N PRO A 136 -6.27 -9.14 -4.75
CA PRO A 136 -5.94 -10.53 -5.04
C PRO A 136 -5.23 -10.69 -6.38
N VAL A 137 -4.31 -11.64 -6.48
CA VAL A 137 -3.57 -11.97 -7.69
C VAL A 137 -3.77 -13.43 -8.08
N GLY A 138 -3.51 -13.75 -9.35
CA GLY A 138 -3.56 -15.12 -9.85
C GLY A 138 -2.41 -15.96 -9.29
N GLN A 139 -2.73 -16.94 -8.43
CA GLN A 139 -1.75 -17.78 -7.76
C GLN A 139 -2.31 -19.14 -7.34
N VAL A 140 -1.39 -20.04 -6.99
CA VAL A 140 -1.66 -21.27 -6.25
C VAL A 140 -0.97 -21.13 -4.90
N SER A 141 -1.67 -21.45 -3.82
CA SER A 141 -1.09 -21.46 -2.48
C SER A 141 -1.52 -22.67 -1.68
N GLY A 142 -0.72 -23.04 -0.70
CA GLY A 142 -1.01 -24.15 0.19
C GLY A 142 -0.48 -23.93 1.60
N SER A 143 -1.15 -24.57 2.54
CA SER A 143 -0.75 -24.69 3.93
C SER A 143 -0.90 -26.13 4.36
N TRP A 144 0.18 -26.72 4.84
CA TRP A 144 0.18 -28.08 5.36
C TRP A 144 0.55 -28.08 6.85
N SER A 145 -0.42 -28.36 7.70
CA SER A 145 -0.20 -28.64 9.12
C SER A 145 0.36 -30.06 9.23
N VAL A 146 1.67 -30.16 9.45
CA VAL A 146 2.40 -31.44 9.55
C VAL A 146 2.10 -32.14 10.86
N ASN A 147 1.88 -31.34 11.91
CA ASN A 147 1.42 -31.75 13.24
C ASN A 147 0.82 -30.53 13.96
N GLU A 148 0.49 -30.66 15.25
CA GLU A 148 -0.09 -29.56 16.05
C GLU A 148 0.80 -28.32 16.16
N ASP A 149 2.13 -28.49 16.04
CA ASP A 149 3.10 -27.43 16.26
C ASP A 149 3.73 -26.88 14.98
N LEU A 150 3.72 -27.63 13.88
CA LEU A 150 4.43 -27.28 12.65
C LEU A 150 3.50 -27.17 11.45
N ALA A 151 3.49 -26.01 10.80
CA ALA A 151 2.87 -25.81 9.52
C ALA A 151 3.87 -25.34 8.45
N LEU A 152 3.75 -25.90 7.25
CA LEU A 152 4.50 -25.50 6.07
C LEU A 152 3.58 -24.70 5.14
N LEU A 153 4.10 -23.62 4.59
CA LEU A 153 3.37 -22.68 3.75
C LEU A 153 4.06 -22.53 2.40
N GLY A 154 3.29 -22.36 1.34
CA GLY A 154 3.86 -22.08 0.03
C GLY A 154 2.90 -21.34 -0.88
N PHE A 155 3.45 -20.57 -1.81
CA PHE A 155 2.70 -20.00 -2.91
C PHE A 155 3.54 -19.91 -4.19
N TYR A 156 2.86 -19.90 -5.33
CA TYR A 156 3.40 -19.56 -6.63
C TYR A 156 2.42 -18.65 -7.37
N GLN A 157 2.87 -17.45 -7.75
CA GLN A 157 2.08 -16.49 -8.52
C GLN A 157 2.39 -16.65 -10.00
N TYR A 158 1.34 -16.79 -10.80
CA TYR A 158 1.42 -16.92 -12.26
C TYR A 158 0.90 -15.65 -12.98
N LYS A 159 0.47 -14.63 -12.19
CA LYS A 159 0.02 -13.34 -12.73
C LYS A 159 0.52 -12.22 -11.85
N TRP A 160 1.42 -11.40 -12.37
CA TRP A 160 1.84 -10.18 -11.73
C TRP A 160 0.83 -9.04 -12.00
N GLU A 161 0.55 -8.22 -10.99
CA GLU A 161 -0.28 -7.02 -11.08
C GLU A 161 0.37 -5.88 -10.30
N GLU A 162 0.28 -4.68 -10.85
CA GLU A 162 0.78 -3.45 -10.21
C GLU A 162 -0.18 -2.92 -9.14
N THR A 163 0.37 -2.20 -8.18
CA THR A 163 -0.39 -1.35 -7.25
C THR A 163 -1.15 -0.29 -8.06
N GLN A 164 -2.44 -0.17 -7.81
CA GLN A 164 -3.26 0.88 -8.38
C GLN A 164 -2.93 2.19 -7.67
N LEU A 165 -2.15 3.05 -8.31
CA LEU A 165 -1.88 4.40 -7.80
C LEU A 165 -3.12 5.29 -7.90
N ASN A 166 -3.18 6.33 -7.06
CA ASN A 166 -4.14 7.40 -7.24
C ASN A 166 -3.87 8.10 -8.57
N PRO A 167 -4.88 8.35 -9.39
CA PRO A 167 -4.71 9.08 -10.65
C PRO A 167 -4.47 10.57 -10.40
N VAL A 168 -3.86 11.23 -11.37
CA VAL A 168 -3.63 12.69 -11.29
C VAL A 168 -4.94 13.45 -11.18
N GLY A 169 -4.99 14.45 -10.30
CA GLY A 169 -6.19 15.20 -10.00
C GLY A 169 -7.08 14.59 -8.93
N ASP A 170 -6.85 13.34 -8.51
CA ASP A 170 -7.49 12.77 -7.33
C ASP A 170 -7.08 13.54 -6.06
N TYR A 171 -8.00 13.66 -5.10
CA TYR A 171 -7.71 14.42 -3.87
C TYR A 171 -6.50 13.88 -3.10
N PHE A 172 -6.30 12.58 -3.09
CA PHE A 172 -5.17 11.92 -2.44
C PHE A 172 -4.04 11.56 -3.40
N GLY A 173 -4.17 11.93 -4.67
CA GLY A 173 -3.16 11.69 -5.70
C GLY A 173 -1.99 12.66 -5.61
N SER A 174 -0.84 12.22 -6.15
CA SER A 174 0.22 13.12 -6.56
C SER A 174 -0.19 13.74 -7.90
N ASP A 175 -0.17 15.06 -8.02
CA ASP A 175 -0.44 15.70 -9.32
C ASP A 175 0.77 15.67 -10.26
N THR A 176 1.85 14.99 -9.88
CA THR A 176 3.09 14.93 -10.65
C THR A 176 3.18 13.75 -11.60
N PHE A 177 2.81 12.57 -11.15
CA PHE A 177 2.84 11.34 -11.95
C PHE A 177 1.73 10.37 -11.51
N GLY A 178 1.44 9.39 -12.34
CA GLY A 178 0.41 8.39 -12.06
C GLY A 178 -0.53 8.22 -13.25
N PRO A 179 -1.59 7.41 -13.09
CA PRO A 179 -2.58 7.23 -14.14
C PRO A 179 -3.20 8.58 -14.56
N GLY A 180 -3.20 8.84 -15.87
CA GLY A 180 -3.72 10.10 -16.44
C GLY A 180 -2.72 11.24 -16.52
N ALA A 181 -1.47 11.07 -16.06
CA ALA A 181 -0.38 11.99 -16.34
C ALA A 181 0.17 11.75 -17.77
N GLU A 182 0.28 12.80 -18.56
CA GLU A 182 0.83 12.74 -19.92
C GLU A 182 2.27 13.25 -19.97
N PHE A 183 2.63 14.11 -19.01
CA PHE A 183 3.96 14.67 -18.86
C PHE A 183 4.23 15.04 -17.38
N PHE A 184 5.48 15.21 -17.06
CA PHE A 184 5.95 15.69 -15.76
C PHE A 184 6.50 17.10 -15.91
N ARG A 185 5.97 18.08 -15.17
CA ARG A 185 6.45 19.47 -15.17
C ARG A 185 7.63 19.61 -14.24
N LEU A 186 8.74 20.15 -14.75
CA LEU A 186 9.96 20.41 -13.96
C LEU A 186 9.86 21.75 -13.21
N ALA A 187 9.11 22.71 -13.73
CA ALA A 187 8.85 23.98 -13.07
C ALA A 187 7.54 24.60 -13.57
N PRO A 188 6.76 25.27 -12.69
CA PRO A 188 5.60 26.04 -13.08
C PRO A 188 6.00 27.26 -13.93
N GLY A 189 5.20 27.62 -14.93
CA GLY A 189 5.32 28.89 -15.64
C GLY A 189 6.44 29.02 -16.67
N ILE A 190 7.31 28.03 -16.85
CA ILE A 190 8.40 28.06 -17.86
C ILE A 190 7.96 27.46 -19.21
N VAL A 191 6.70 27.03 -19.32
CA VAL A 191 6.22 26.14 -20.37
C VAL A 191 5.95 26.85 -21.70
N ASP A 192 5.64 28.15 -21.68
CA ASP A 192 5.12 28.85 -22.86
C ASP A 192 6.16 29.27 -23.89
N ASN A 193 7.46 29.21 -23.57
CA ASN A 193 8.52 29.71 -24.45
C ASN A 193 9.49 28.62 -24.97
N LEU A 194 9.29 27.35 -24.61
CA LEU A 194 10.06 26.24 -25.15
C LEU A 194 9.12 25.34 -25.97
N PRO A 195 9.50 24.86 -27.15
CA PRO A 195 8.65 24.02 -28.00
C PRO A 195 8.10 22.77 -27.32
N ASN A 196 8.63 22.37 -26.16
CA ASN A 196 8.14 21.29 -25.29
C ASN A 196 8.15 21.67 -23.80
N GLY A 197 8.26 22.94 -23.46
CA GLY A 197 8.28 23.43 -22.08
C GLY A 197 9.39 22.79 -21.21
N ALA A 198 9.44 23.19 -19.94
CA ALA A 198 10.23 22.46 -18.94
C ALA A 198 9.46 21.19 -18.45
N ALA A 199 8.94 20.41 -19.36
CA ALA A 199 8.21 19.18 -19.10
C ALA A 199 8.87 18.00 -19.80
N VAL A 200 8.84 16.84 -19.15
CA VAL A 200 9.27 15.56 -19.71
C VAL A 200 8.05 14.68 -19.96
N GLY A 201 7.96 14.11 -21.17
CA GLY A 201 6.84 13.27 -21.57
C GLY A 201 6.82 11.93 -20.85
N TYR A 202 5.63 11.31 -20.73
CA TYR A 202 5.53 9.95 -20.22
C TYR A 202 6.01 8.94 -21.28
N GLY A 203 7.10 8.26 -21.00
CA GLY A 203 7.76 7.28 -21.87
C GLY A 203 7.28 5.83 -21.67
N GLY A 204 6.20 5.61 -20.90
CA GLY A 204 5.66 4.28 -20.66
C GLY A 204 6.14 3.62 -19.37
N SER A 205 5.74 2.36 -19.18
CA SER A 205 6.09 1.56 -18.01
C SER A 205 6.96 0.37 -18.38
N VAL A 206 7.98 0.11 -17.59
CA VAL A 206 8.83 -1.09 -17.67
C VAL A 206 8.36 -2.08 -16.61
N LYS A 207 7.60 -3.09 -17.03
CA LYS A 207 6.96 -4.08 -16.16
C LYS A 207 7.74 -5.39 -16.14
N PRO A 208 7.75 -6.12 -15.00
CA PRO A 208 8.28 -7.47 -14.95
C PRO A 208 7.39 -8.46 -15.71
N GLY A 209 7.85 -9.70 -15.84
CA GLY A 209 7.02 -10.79 -16.34
C GLY A 209 5.94 -11.22 -15.35
N ASP A 210 4.93 -11.94 -15.85
CA ASP A 210 3.80 -12.44 -15.03
C ASP A 210 4.19 -13.57 -14.06
N SER A 211 5.34 -14.20 -14.26
CA SER A 211 5.76 -15.42 -13.54
C SER A 211 7.10 -15.23 -12.82
N GLY A 212 7.40 -16.17 -11.93
CA GLY A 212 8.66 -16.20 -11.21
C GLY A 212 8.56 -15.70 -9.76
N GLU A 213 7.38 -15.37 -9.31
CA GLU A 213 7.11 -15.05 -7.90
C GLU A 213 6.68 -16.32 -7.15
N TRP A 214 7.39 -16.64 -6.10
CA TRP A 214 7.11 -17.82 -5.29
C TRP A 214 7.58 -17.59 -3.85
N GLY A 215 7.01 -18.33 -2.92
CA GLY A 215 7.40 -18.27 -1.52
C GLY A 215 7.23 -19.59 -0.80
N LEU A 216 8.10 -19.78 0.18
CA LEU A 216 8.05 -20.86 1.16
C LEU A 216 8.10 -20.25 2.55
N GLY A 217 7.35 -20.83 3.46
CA GLY A 217 7.31 -20.40 4.84
C GLY A 217 7.07 -21.59 5.78
N THR A 218 7.38 -21.38 7.03
CA THR A 218 7.02 -22.30 8.11
C THR A 218 6.54 -21.50 9.30
N ARG A 219 5.60 -22.08 10.04
CA ARG A 219 5.18 -21.61 11.35
C ARG A 219 5.39 -22.72 12.34
N TYR A 220 5.99 -22.39 13.47
CA TYR A 220 6.28 -23.34 14.54
C TYR A 220 5.80 -22.79 15.87
N ARG A 221 4.94 -23.55 16.53
CA ARG A 221 4.48 -23.26 17.89
C ARG A 221 5.58 -23.67 18.88
N LEU A 222 6.32 -22.65 19.32
CA LEU A 222 7.42 -22.84 20.28
C LEU A 222 6.91 -23.17 21.68
N THR A 223 5.80 -22.56 22.08
CA THR A 223 5.07 -22.83 23.33
C THR A 223 3.58 -22.68 23.08
N GLN A 224 2.74 -22.97 24.06
CA GLN A 224 1.30 -22.76 23.95
C GLN A 224 0.91 -21.29 23.65
N ASN A 225 1.79 -20.35 24.01
CA ASN A 225 1.54 -18.92 23.86
C ASN A 225 2.39 -18.26 22.76
N THR A 226 3.40 -18.95 22.22
CA THR A 226 4.38 -18.36 21.32
C THR A 226 4.50 -19.15 20.04
N GLU A 227 4.31 -18.48 18.91
CA GLU A 227 4.56 -18.97 17.56
C GLU A 227 5.68 -18.18 16.91
N ILE A 228 6.53 -18.83 16.14
CA ILE A 228 7.56 -18.23 15.30
C ILE A 228 7.32 -18.62 13.84
N GLY A 229 7.60 -17.71 12.92
CA GLY A 229 7.53 -17.94 11.48
C GLY A 229 8.86 -17.67 10.81
N LEU A 230 9.22 -18.50 9.83
CA LEU A 230 10.37 -18.28 8.94
C LEU A 230 9.85 -18.23 7.50
N PHE A 231 10.27 -17.23 6.73
CA PHE A 231 9.77 -17.01 5.39
C PHE A 231 10.89 -16.68 4.44
N HIS A 232 10.83 -17.24 3.25
CA HIS A 232 11.67 -16.86 2.14
C HIS A 232 10.83 -16.82 0.86
N TYR A 233 10.84 -15.69 0.16
CA TYR A 233 10.13 -15.57 -1.09
C TYR A 233 10.80 -14.60 -2.08
N ARG A 234 10.54 -14.84 -3.35
CA ARG A 234 10.93 -13.98 -4.47
C ARG A 234 9.69 -13.31 -5.05
N TYR A 235 9.79 -12.02 -5.28
CA TYR A 235 8.71 -11.22 -5.80
C TYR A 235 9.20 -10.14 -6.76
N HIS A 236 8.29 -9.49 -7.45
CA HIS A 236 8.50 -8.29 -8.24
C HIS A 236 7.83 -7.12 -7.57
N ASP A 237 8.49 -5.95 -7.59
CA ASP A 237 7.93 -4.74 -6.99
C ASP A 237 6.58 -4.41 -7.64
N ARG A 238 5.67 -3.87 -6.83
CA ARG A 238 4.32 -3.52 -7.26
C ARG A 238 4.08 -2.02 -7.30
N VAL A 239 4.98 -1.27 -6.71
CA VAL A 239 5.02 0.19 -6.74
C VAL A 239 6.13 0.60 -7.68
N PRO A 240 5.84 1.48 -8.67
CA PRO A 240 6.86 1.87 -9.64
C PRO A 240 7.88 2.84 -9.04
N ALA A 241 9.10 2.75 -9.51
CA ALA A 241 10.12 3.76 -9.38
C ALA A 241 10.12 4.69 -10.61
N LEU A 242 10.49 5.95 -10.41
CA LEU A 242 10.56 6.96 -11.47
C LEU A 242 11.95 7.02 -12.07
N PHE A 243 12.04 6.81 -13.38
CA PHE A 243 13.26 6.93 -14.16
C PHE A 243 13.16 8.12 -15.12
N PHE A 244 14.04 9.09 -14.97
CA PHE A 244 14.07 10.27 -15.82
C PHE A 244 15.19 10.15 -16.87
N ASP A 245 14.87 10.51 -18.11
CA ASP A 245 15.84 10.73 -19.17
C ASP A 245 15.67 12.14 -19.74
N PHE A 246 16.53 13.05 -19.30
CA PHE A 246 16.52 14.42 -19.77
C PHE A 246 17.24 14.59 -21.12
N THR A 247 17.96 13.60 -21.55
CA THR A 247 18.78 13.66 -22.79
C THR A 247 18.09 13.00 -23.99
N GLY A 248 17.06 12.18 -23.76
CA GLY A 248 16.42 11.38 -24.77
C GLY A 248 17.28 10.20 -25.27
N GLN A 249 18.33 9.84 -24.54
CA GLN A 249 19.28 8.80 -24.92
C GLN A 249 19.12 7.49 -24.14
N THR A 250 18.37 7.51 -23.05
CA THR A 250 18.25 6.39 -22.11
C THR A 250 16.79 5.94 -21.95
N HIS A 251 16.20 5.39 -22.99
CA HIS A 251 14.90 4.76 -22.87
C HIS A 251 15.07 3.28 -22.46
N TYR A 252 14.47 2.88 -21.34
CA TYR A 252 14.57 1.50 -20.83
C TYR A 252 13.54 0.58 -21.50
N SER A 253 14.03 -0.49 -22.13
CA SER A 253 13.19 -1.60 -22.59
C SER A 253 12.99 -2.66 -21.50
N SER A 254 13.92 -2.72 -20.55
CA SER A 254 13.81 -3.43 -19.27
C SER A 254 14.69 -2.70 -18.27
N LEU A 255 14.53 -2.92 -16.96
CA LEU A 255 15.37 -2.26 -15.95
C LEU A 255 16.86 -2.65 -16.04
N ASN A 256 17.17 -3.71 -16.76
CA ASN A 256 18.54 -4.18 -16.99
C ASN A 256 19.02 -3.91 -18.42
N LYS A 257 18.25 -3.20 -19.23
CA LYS A 257 18.57 -2.97 -20.63
C LYS A 257 18.10 -1.60 -21.09
N VAL A 258 19.03 -0.72 -21.36
CA VAL A 258 18.76 0.53 -22.06
C VAL A 258 18.37 0.20 -23.51
N GLY A 259 17.16 0.57 -23.90
CA GLY A 259 16.66 0.43 -25.27
C GLY A 259 16.76 1.76 -25.98
N GLY A 260 17.32 1.83 -27.12
CA GLY A 260 17.22 2.87 -28.13
C GLY A 260 17.37 4.33 -27.71
N SER A 261 17.80 5.12 -28.64
CA SER A 261 17.83 6.59 -28.61
C SER A 261 16.70 7.19 -29.44
N GLY A 262 16.34 8.44 -29.21
CA GLY A 262 15.41 9.17 -30.11
C GLY A 262 14.01 9.43 -29.57
N TYR A 263 13.75 9.13 -28.29
CA TYR A 263 12.43 9.37 -27.66
C TYR A 263 12.21 10.79 -27.14
N GLY A 264 13.22 11.65 -27.14
CA GLY A 264 13.21 12.96 -26.48
C GLY A 264 13.22 12.85 -24.95
N PRO A 265 13.29 13.97 -24.22
CA PRO A 265 13.22 13.99 -22.78
C PRO A 265 11.93 13.31 -22.27
N SER A 266 12.07 12.28 -21.43
CA SER A 266 10.94 11.49 -20.96
C SER A 266 11.16 10.96 -19.54
N TYR A 267 10.08 10.50 -18.89
CA TYR A 267 10.15 9.67 -17.70
C TYR A 267 9.44 8.33 -17.92
N GLN A 268 9.91 7.31 -17.25
CA GLN A 268 9.32 5.98 -17.27
C GLN A 268 9.00 5.50 -15.86
N LEU A 269 7.97 4.66 -15.74
CA LEU A 269 7.63 3.95 -14.50
C LEU A 269 8.24 2.55 -14.56
N GLY A 270 9.25 2.27 -13.73
CA GLY A 270 9.92 0.98 -13.72
C GLY A 270 9.63 0.20 -12.45
N TYR A 271 9.40 -1.10 -12.59
CA TYR A 271 9.12 -2.02 -11.47
C TYR A 271 10.30 -2.96 -11.29
N PHE A 272 11.00 -2.89 -10.16
CA PHE A 272 12.11 -3.78 -9.88
C PHE A 272 11.64 -5.23 -9.77
N ASP A 273 12.31 -6.11 -10.47
CA ASP A 273 12.02 -7.54 -10.49
C ASP A 273 12.99 -8.36 -9.63
N ASN A 274 12.64 -9.62 -9.36
CA ASN A 274 13.52 -10.60 -8.71
C ASN A 274 14.04 -10.20 -7.32
N ILE A 275 13.25 -9.45 -6.58
CA ILE A 275 13.56 -9.10 -5.19
C ILE A 275 13.40 -10.34 -4.32
N LYS A 276 14.39 -10.62 -3.49
CA LYS A 276 14.36 -11.73 -2.53
C LYS A 276 14.12 -11.17 -1.14
N LEU A 277 13.14 -11.73 -0.45
CA LEU A 277 12.89 -11.42 0.95
C LEU A 277 13.13 -12.66 1.79
N THR A 278 13.87 -12.49 2.88
CA THR A 278 13.99 -13.46 3.96
C THR A 278 13.52 -12.79 5.24
N GLY A 279 12.61 -13.45 5.97
CA GLY A 279 12.00 -12.86 7.15
C GLY A 279 11.77 -13.89 8.27
N ILE A 280 11.72 -13.37 9.48
CA ILE A 280 11.29 -14.07 10.68
C ILE A 280 10.17 -13.27 11.32
N SER A 281 9.13 -13.95 11.78
CA SER A 281 8.09 -13.36 12.62
C SER A 281 7.98 -14.08 13.95
N PHE A 282 7.38 -13.40 14.91
CA PHE A 282 6.93 -14.02 16.14
C PHE A 282 5.61 -13.42 16.59
N THR A 283 4.80 -14.20 17.26
CA THR A 283 3.67 -13.73 18.06
C THR A 283 3.67 -14.44 19.40
N THR A 284 3.37 -13.71 20.48
CA THR A 284 3.32 -14.29 21.83
C THR A 284 2.25 -13.60 22.67
N LYS A 285 1.55 -14.38 23.48
CA LYS A 285 0.57 -13.87 24.46
C LYS A 285 1.22 -13.75 25.82
N ALA A 286 1.03 -12.62 26.48
CA ALA A 286 1.41 -12.37 27.86
C ALA A 286 0.15 -12.25 28.72
N GLY A 287 -0.23 -13.34 29.36
CA GLY A 287 -1.56 -13.46 29.98
C GLY A 287 -2.68 -13.47 28.96
N ASP A 288 -3.89 -13.14 29.42
CA ASP A 288 -5.10 -13.22 28.57
C ASP A 288 -5.38 -11.91 27.80
N SER A 289 -4.70 -10.83 28.14
CA SER A 289 -5.05 -9.50 27.65
C SER A 289 -4.00 -8.83 26.75
N VAL A 290 -2.77 -9.32 26.73
CA VAL A 290 -1.69 -8.69 25.96
C VAL A 290 -1.12 -9.65 24.92
N GLN A 291 -1.00 -9.18 23.69
CA GLN A 291 -0.30 -9.87 22.63
C GLN A 291 0.85 -8.99 22.12
N PHE A 292 2.03 -9.56 22.02
CA PHE A 292 3.17 -8.99 21.33
C PHE A 292 3.41 -9.74 20.03
N ALA A 293 3.77 -9.01 18.99
CA ALA A 293 4.17 -9.61 17.74
C ALA A 293 5.23 -8.76 17.03
N GLY A 294 5.93 -9.36 16.09
CA GLY A 294 6.92 -8.61 15.31
C GLY A 294 7.45 -9.38 14.13
N ASP A 295 7.99 -8.60 13.20
CA ASP A 295 8.61 -9.05 11.96
C ASP A 295 10.02 -8.48 11.87
N LEU A 296 10.96 -9.27 11.37
CA LEU A 296 12.25 -8.80 10.90
C LEU A 296 12.48 -9.36 9.51
N SER A 297 12.72 -8.49 8.53
CA SER A 297 13.00 -8.91 7.15
C SER A 297 14.25 -8.27 6.58
N TYR A 298 14.88 -9.01 5.68
CA TYR A 298 15.94 -8.56 4.80
C TYR A 298 15.48 -8.72 3.36
N ARG A 299 15.64 -7.65 2.58
CA ARG A 299 15.31 -7.61 1.15
C ARG A 299 16.56 -7.35 0.35
N ASP A 300 16.81 -8.20 -0.65
CA ASP A 300 17.90 -8.08 -1.60
C ASP A 300 17.35 -7.73 -2.97
N GLY A 301 17.88 -6.70 -3.61
CA GLY A 301 17.42 -6.17 -4.89
C GLY A 301 16.20 -5.23 -4.80
N ALA A 302 15.85 -4.75 -3.61
CA ALA A 302 14.74 -3.81 -3.42
C ALA A 302 15.03 -2.42 -4.02
N ALA A 303 13.97 -1.69 -4.38
CA ALA A 303 14.09 -0.31 -4.80
C ALA A 303 14.56 0.56 -3.62
N VAL A 304 15.63 1.33 -3.83
CA VAL A 304 16.11 2.37 -2.93
C VAL A 304 16.34 3.64 -3.73
N TYR A 305 16.20 4.80 -3.08
CA TYR A 305 16.40 6.09 -3.76
C TYR A 305 17.67 6.75 -3.27
N LEU A 306 18.43 7.27 -4.22
CA LEU A 306 19.62 8.07 -3.95
C LEU A 306 19.21 9.52 -3.62
N SER A 307 20.13 10.33 -3.08
CA SER A 307 19.85 11.73 -2.71
C SER A 307 19.42 12.60 -3.91
N ASN A 308 19.83 12.25 -5.11
CA ASN A 308 19.41 12.90 -6.34
C ASN A 308 18.03 12.40 -6.85
N GLY A 309 17.32 11.56 -6.07
CA GLY A 309 16.04 10.99 -6.43
C GLY A 309 16.09 9.82 -7.43
N ALA A 310 17.28 9.42 -7.89
CA ALA A 310 17.43 8.28 -8.80
C ALA A 310 17.15 6.95 -8.07
N PRO A 311 16.32 6.06 -8.65
CA PRO A 311 16.11 4.75 -8.10
C PRO A 311 17.29 3.81 -8.42
N ALA A 312 17.62 2.95 -7.45
CA ALA A 312 18.66 1.93 -7.59
C ALA A 312 18.21 0.64 -6.90
N ARG A 313 18.85 -0.49 -7.24
CA ARG A 313 18.72 -1.72 -6.47
C ARG A 313 19.56 -1.65 -5.20
N GLY A 314 19.03 -2.15 -4.12
CA GLY A 314 19.77 -2.15 -2.87
C GLY A 314 19.27 -3.21 -1.89
N GLN A 315 19.90 -3.20 -0.73
CA GLN A 315 19.60 -4.09 0.38
C GLN A 315 18.94 -3.30 1.49
N LEU A 316 17.82 -3.82 2.00
CA LEU A 316 16.99 -3.18 3.00
C LEU A 316 16.68 -4.12 4.16
N TRP A 317 16.91 -3.66 5.39
CA TRP A 317 16.38 -4.26 6.61
C TRP A 317 15.15 -3.52 7.09
N GLN A 318 14.15 -4.28 7.57
CA GLN A 318 13.00 -3.70 8.24
C GLN A 318 12.63 -4.56 9.45
N GLY A 319 12.47 -3.92 10.60
CA GLY A 319 11.96 -4.53 11.83
C GLY A 319 10.68 -3.82 12.25
N ASN A 320 9.64 -4.60 12.57
CA ASN A 320 8.40 -4.16 13.18
C ASN A 320 8.24 -4.83 14.53
N LEU A 321 7.86 -4.08 15.54
CA LEU A 321 7.47 -4.61 16.84
C LEU A 321 6.15 -3.99 17.23
N ASN A 322 5.18 -4.80 17.57
CA ASN A 322 3.85 -4.34 17.95
C ASN A 322 3.33 -5.01 19.21
N ALA A 323 2.36 -4.35 19.82
CA ALA A 323 1.62 -4.85 20.96
C ALA A 323 0.14 -4.50 20.82
N VAL A 324 -0.72 -5.43 21.20
CA VAL A 324 -2.16 -5.23 21.34
C VAL A 324 -2.55 -5.57 22.78
N TYR A 325 -3.21 -4.63 23.45
CA TYR A 325 -3.70 -4.79 24.81
C TYR A 325 -5.21 -4.62 24.85
N MET A 326 -5.90 -5.68 25.24
CA MET A 326 -7.35 -5.69 25.43
C MET A 326 -7.67 -5.46 26.92
N ILE A 327 -8.25 -4.30 27.23
CA ILE A 327 -8.68 -3.92 28.56
C ILE A 327 -10.17 -4.22 28.67
N GLY A 328 -10.56 -4.94 29.70
CA GLY A 328 -11.96 -5.23 30.01
C GLY A 328 -12.76 -3.96 30.35
N PRO A 329 -13.94 -4.12 30.99
CA PRO A 329 -14.82 -3.02 31.29
C PRO A 329 -14.17 -1.94 32.14
N THR A 330 -14.29 -0.68 31.71
CA THR A 330 -13.83 0.52 32.40
C THR A 330 -14.97 1.54 32.49
N PHE A 331 -14.71 2.68 33.14
CA PHE A 331 -15.69 3.79 33.13
C PHE A 331 -15.83 4.44 31.74
N MET A 332 -14.89 4.22 30.83
CA MET A 332 -14.90 4.79 29.46
C MET A 332 -15.63 3.90 28.46
N ALA A 333 -15.51 2.57 28.58
CA ALA A 333 -16.06 1.63 27.61
C ALA A 333 -16.20 0.23 28.20
N GLN A 334 -17.02 -0.62 27.58
CA GLN A 334 -17.11 -2.04 27.97
C GLN A 334 -15.88 -2.83 27.56
N GLN A 335 -15.25 -2.44 26.45
CA GLN A 335 -13.96 -2.97 26.04
C GLN A 335 -13.12 -1.84 25.44
N THR A 336 -11.85 -1.80 25.81
CA THR A 336 -10.87 -0.91 25.20
C THR A 336 -9.74 -1.75 24.60
N THR A 337 -9.43 -1.52 23.33
CA THR A 337 -8.27 -2.11 22.66
C THR A 337 -7.25 -1.03 22.40
N LEU A 338 -6.05 -1.18 22.97
CA LEU A 338 -4.89 -0.36 22.67
C LEU A 338 -3.95 -1.14 21.77
N MET A 339 -3.42 -0.49 20.75
CA MET A 339 -2.42 -1.07 19.87
C MET A 339 -1.31 -0.06 19.59
N ALA A 340 -0.09 -0.56 19.48
CA ALA A 340 1.06 0.24 19.13
C ALA A 340 1.99 -0.58 18.23
N GLU A 341 2.65 0.09 17.30
CA GLU A 341 3.70 -0.48 16.47
C GLU A 341 4.83 0.51 16.30
N VAL A 342 6.06 0.03 16.46
CA VAL A 342 7.28 0.73 16.10
C VAL A 342 7.93 0.01 14.93
N VAL A 343 8.32 0.77 13.92
CA VAL A 343 9.02 0.26 12.74
C VAL A 343 10.35 0.95 12.60
N HIS A 344 11.38 0.19 12.29
CA HIS A 344 12.65 0.73 11.85
C HIS A 344 13.06 0.09 10.51
N GLN A 345 13.36 0.95 9.54
CA GLN A 345 13.88 0.54 8.23
C GLN A 345 15.31 1.06 8.07
N ARG A 346 16.17 0.26 7.45
CA ARG A 346 17.55 0.65 7.16
C ARG A 346 18.02 0.12 5.82
N ILE A 347 18.51 1.01 4.99
CA ILE A 347 19.21 0.69 3.76
C ILE A 347 20.63 0.28 4.14
N GLN A 348 21.04 -0.94 3.80
CA GLN A 348 22.35 -1.49 4.09
C GLN A 348 23.36 -1.17 2.99
N GLY A 349 22.95 -1.30 1.75
CA GLY A 349 23.80 -1.09 0.58
C GLY A 349 23.00 -0.75 -0.66
N VAL A 350 23.70 -0.35 -1.70
CA VAL A 350 23.19 -0.10 -3.04
C VAL A 350 24.05 -0.90 -3.99
N ASP A 351 23.43 -1.62 -4.91
CA ASP A 351 24.14 -2.34 -5.98
C ASP A 351 24.80 -1.34 -6.93
N ASP A 352 25.82 -1.79 -7.62
CA ASP A 352 26.42 -1.01 -8.70
C ASP A 352 25.34 -0.55 -9.67
N LEU A 353 25.29 0.75 -9.93
CA LEU A 353 24.29 1.35 -10.81
C LEU A 353 24.52 0.85 -12.25
N THR A 354 23.87 -0.25 -12.60
CA THR A 354 23.80 -0.72 -13.98
C THR A 354 22.87 0.15 -14.83
N VAL A 355 22.12 1.05 -14.18
CA VAL A 355 21.12 1.92 -14.79
C VAL A 355 21.59 3.35 -14.63
N THR A 356 22.28 3.87 -15.63
CA THR A 356 22.61 5.28 -15.77
C THR A 356 21.47 6.00 -16.47
N GLY A 357 20.41 6.37 -15.73
CA GLY A 357 19.49 7.42 -16.17
C GLY A 357 20.19 8.76 -16.06
N GLY A 358 20.00 9.65 -17.04
CA GLY A 358 20.70 10.91 -17.14
C GLY A 358 20.78 11.68 -15.80
N GLY A 359 21.98 11.89 -15.31
CA GLY A 359 22.23 12.57 -14.05
C GLY A 359 22.54 11.67 -12.85
N ALA A 360 22.28 10.38 -12.88
CA ALA A 360 22.82 9.46 -11.90
C ALA A 360 24.33 9.35 -12.17
N GLY A 361 25.14 10.03 -11.38
CA GLY A 361 26.58 9.92 -11.48
C GLY A 361 27.02 8.47 -11.41
N THR A 362 28.02 8.12 -12.16
CA THR A 362 28.71 6.83 -12.18
C THR A 362 29.36 6.45 -10.83
N ASP A 363 29.07 7.20 -9.77
CA ASP A 363 29.66 6.98 -8.46
C ASP A 363 28.79 6.03 -7.66
N SER A 364 29.15 4.74 -7.71
CA SER A 364 28.56 3.64 -6.93
C SER A 364 28.70 3.81 -5.40
N LYS A 365 29.29 4.90 -4.92
CA LYS A 365 29.42 5.19 -3.50
C LYS A 365 28.11 5.72 -2.94
N PHE A 366 27.26 4.81 -2.51
CA PHE A 366 26.05 5.00 -1.74
C PHE A 366 26.11 6.18 -0.75
N ASN A 367 27.22 6.32 -0.04
CA ASN A 367 27.40 7.32 1.01
C ASN A 367 27.36 8.77 0.51
N LYS A 368 27.69 9.04 -0.74
CA LYS A 368 27.77 10.39 -1.27
C LYS A 368 26.42 10.99 -1.65
N TYR A 369 25.46 10.14 -2.02
CA TYR A 369 24.17 10.58 -2.57
C TYR A 369 22.99 10.44 -1.60
N MET A 370 23.15 9.74 -0.49
CA MET A 370 22.03 9.53 0.45
C MET A 370 22.01 10.45 1.67
N TYR A 371 23.06 11.26 1.86
CA TYR A 371 23.21 11.99 3.13
C TYR A 371 22.77 13.45 3.12
N ASP A 372 22.56 14.07 1.96
CA ASP A 372 22.23 15.49 1.94
C ASP A 372 20.74 15.72 2.23
N ASP A 373 19.84 14.93 1.63
CA ASP A 373 18.38 15.09 1.80
C ASP A 373 17.66 13.84 2.30
N GLN A 374 18.29 12.66 2.26
CA GLN A 374 17.71 11.40 2.69
C GLN A 374 18.62 10.68 3.68
N THR A 375 18.02 10.06 4.69
CA THR A 375 18.73 9.24 5.67
C THR A 375 18.71 7.76 5.28
N ARG A 376 19.74 6.99 5.72
CA ARG A 376 19.79 5.53 5.54
C ARG A 376 18.69 4.80 6.29
N GLY A 377 18.20 5.38 7.37
CA GLY A 377 17.19 4.79 8.24
C GLY A 377 15.95 5.66 8.31
N SER A 378 14.87 5.03 8.76
CA SER A 378 13.63 5.69 9.07
C SER A 378 12.94 4.95 10.21
N SER A 379 12.40 5.68 11.16
CA SER A 379 11.68 5.13 12.30
C SER A 379 10.26 5.67 12.33
N LEU A 380 9.29 4.78 12.48
CA LEU A 380 7.87 5.09 12.49
C LEU A 380 7.22 4.64 13.79
N LEU A 381 6.19 5.36 14.22
CA LEU A 381 5.35 5.03 15.36
C LEU A 381 3.87 5.08 14.96
N GLY A 382 3.16 4.00 15.19
CA GLY A 382 1.70 3.94 15.12
C GLY A 382 1.11 3.62 16.48
N ILE A 383 0.06 4.34 16.88
CA ILE A 383 -0.72 4.07 18.09
C ILE A 383 -2.18 4.13 17.70
N GLY A 384 -2.96 3.12 18.12
CA GLY A 384 -4.39 3.07 17.91
C GLY A 384 -5.12 2.72 19.20
N THR A 385 -6.31 3.27 19.36
CA THR A 385 -7.22 2.87 20.44
C THR A 385 -8.63 2.77 19.91
N TYR A 386 -9.35 1.75 20.39
CA TYR A 386 -10.77 1.51 20.11
C TYR A 386 -11.50 1.36 21.42
N PHE A 387 -12.67 2.00 21.49
CA PHE A 387 -13.56 1.92 22.65
C PHE A 387 -14.90 1.37 22.17
N ASP A 388 -15.30 0.22 22.69
CA ASP A 388 -16.52 -0.45 22.33
C ASP A 388 -17.61 -0.23 23.37
N HIS A 389 -18.75 0.26 22.92
CA HIS A 389 -19.95 0.55 23.68
C HIS A 389 -21.14 -0.23 23.09
N PRO A 390 -21.25 -1.53 23.39
CA PRO A 390 -22.39 -2.32 22.91
C PRO A 390 -23.68 -1.82 23.53
N ASN A 391 -24.73 -1.77 22.73
CA ASN A 391 -26.08 -1.37 23.11
C ASN A 391 -26.15 0.02 23.78
N ILE A 392 -25.38 0.98 23.23
CA ILE A 392 -25.38 2.38 23.73
C ILE A 392 -26.79 3.01 23.60
N PHE A 393 -27.56 2.59 22.58
CA PHE A 393 -28.98 2.78 22.40
C PHE A 393 -29.60 1.42 22.03
N ASN A 394 -30.90 1.25 22.18
CA ASN A 394 -31.56 -0.02 21.91
C ASN A 394 -31.25 -0.55 20.50
N GLY A 395 -30.49 -1.64 20.44
CA GLY A 395 -30.04 -2.29 19.19
C GLY A 395 -28.86 -1.60 18.48
N TRP A 396 -28.27 -0.55 19.05
CA TRP A 396 -27.11 0.15 18.49
C TRP A 396 -25.83 -0.09 19.30
N ASP A 397 -24.79 -0.51 18.64
CA ASP A 397 -23.44 -0.54 19.17
C ASP A 397 -22.67 0.69 18.65
N LEU A 398 -21.78 1.23 19.45
CA LEU A 398 -20.85 2.30 19.06
C LEU A 398 -19.42 1.85 19.31
N THR A 399 -18.60 1.92 18.28
CA THR A 399 -17.14 1.84 18.42
C THR A 399 -16.52 3.20 18.09
N THR A 400 -15.83 3.81 19.05
CA THR A 400 -15.02 5.01 18.79
C THR A 400 -13.55 4.63 18.62
N LYS A 401 -12.83 5.37 17.78
CA LYS A 401 -11.45 5.09 17.46
C LYS A 401 -10.60 6.36 17.39
N ALA A 402 -9.37 6.25 17.85
CA ALA A 402 -8.34 7.26 17.63
C ALA A 402 -7.05 6.57 17.17
N THR A 403 -6.42 7.10 16.12
CA THR A 403 -5.17 6.57 15.60
C THR A 403 -4.19 7.70 15.36
N TRP A 404 -2.98 7.54 15.87
CA TRP A 404 -1.84 8.41 15.64
C TRP A 404 -0.79 7.67 14.84
N THR A 405 -0.29 8.26 13.75
CA THR A 405 0.87 7.77 13.03
C THR A 405 1.89 8.89 12.87
N GLN A 406 3.16 8.55 13.04
CA GLN A 406 4.25 9.51 12.97
C GLN A 406 5.50 8.88 12.37
N ASN A 407 6.16 9.61 11.47
CA ASN A 407 7.56 9.37 11.17
C ASN A 407 8.39 10.08 12.24
N ILE A 408 9.08 9.32 13.08
CA ILE A 408 9.88 9.86 14.20
C ILE A 408 11.17 10.45 13.67
N ASP A 409 11.83 9.74 12.75
CA ASP A 409 13.09 10.15 12.17
C ASP A 409 13.33 9.47 10.82
N GLY A 410 14.08 10.16 9.98
CA GLY A 410 14.53 9.64 8.69
C GLY A 410 13.52 9.78 7.56
N SER A 411 13.99 9.57 6.34
CA SER A 411 13.21 9.72 5.12
C SER A 411 13.22 8.46 4.25
N ALA A 412 13.89 7.40 4.69
CA ALA A 412 13.99 6.20 3.91
C ALA A 412 12.65 5.46 3.85
N TYR A 413 12.14 5.24 2.65
CA TYR A 413 11.19 4.20 2.24
C TYR A 413 9.97 3.96 3.15
N SER A 414 9.39 4.98 3.73
CA SER A 414 8.39 4.78 4.79
C SER A 414 6.93 5.03 4.40
N GLY A 415 6.66 5.57 3.22
CA GLY A 415 5.29 6.00 2.87
C GLY A 415 4.74 7.16 3.71
N LEU A 416 5.53 7.67 4.67
CA LEU A 416 5.30 8.90 5.41
C LEU A 416 6.50 9.82 5.22
N GLY A 417 6.25 11.07 4.91
CA GLY A 417 7.29 12.10 4.82
C GLY A 417 8.04 12.26 6.16
N ARG A 418 9.27 12.76 6.11
CA ARG A 418 10.09 12.99 7.30
C ARG A 418 9.36 13.89 8.29
N ALA A 419 9.28 13.46 9.56
CA ALA A 419 8.54 14.12 10.64
C ALA A 419 7.04 14.34 10.38
N GLU A 420 6.46 13.63 9.42
CA GLU A 420 5.01 13.67 9.17
C GLU A 420 4.23 13.07 10.34
N LYS A 421 3.13 13.71 10.67
CA LYS A 421 2.21 13.29 11.74
C LYS A 421 0.79 13.28 11.22
N ARG A 422 0.04 12.24 11.54
CA ARG A 422 -1.38 12.13 11.19
C ARG A 422 -2.19 11.67 12.38
N LEU A 423 -3.33 12.31 12.60
CA LEU A 423 -4.35 11.93 13.59
C LEU A 423 -5.62 11.52 12.84
N THR A 424 -6.19 10.40 13.23
CA THR A 424 -7.51 9.97 12.77
C THR A 424 -8.40 9.79 13.99
N LEU A 425 -9.57 10.41 13.98
CA LEU A 425 -10.62 10.24 14.98
C LEU A 425 -11.87 9.73 14.29
N GLY A 426 -12.56 8.75 14.86
CA GLY A 426 -13.76 8.21 14.24
C GLY A 426 -14.72 7.58 15.21
N GLY A 427 -15.96 7.38 14.75
CA GLY A 427 -17.00 6.66 15.43
C GLY A 427 -17.86 5.91 14.42
N ASP A 428 -18.11 4.65 14.72
CA ASP A 428 -18.93 3.75 13.91
C ASP A 428 -20.12 3.27 14.75
N PHE A 429 -21.34 3.66 14.35
CA PHE A 429 -22.60 3.17 14.91
C PHE A 429 -23.09 1.98 14.10
N LYS A 430 -23.40 0.87 14.74
CA LYS A 430 -23.86 -0.35 14.10
C LYS A 430 -25.21 -0.77 14.68
N TYR A 431 -26.25 -0.85 13.83
CA TYR A 431 -27.58 -1.25 14.22
C TYR A 431 -27.85 -2.70 13.84
N LEU A 432 -28.17 -3.54 14.84
CA LEU A 432 -28.52 -4.96 14.69
C LEU A 432 -27.54 -5.75 13.78
N GLY A 433 -26.31 -5.31 13.66
CA GLY A 433 -25.30 -5.98 12.86
C GLY A 433 -25.34 -5.68 11.35
N ASN A 434 -26.43 -5.15 10.82
CA ASN A 434 -26.67 -5.01 9.38
C ASN A 434 -26.46 -3.60 8.84
N PHE A 435 -26.81 -2.58 9.62
CA PHE A 435 -26.69 -1.19 9.22
C PHE A 435 -25.59 -0.51 10.02
N GLN A 436 -24.72 0.23 9.34
CA GLN A 436 -23.60 0.94 9.96
C GLN A 436 -23.57 2.38 9.44
N LEU A 437 -23.35 3.32 10.37
CA LEU A 437 -23.05 4.73 10.08
C LEU A 437 -21.69 5.06 10.66
N GLY A 438 -20.82 5.65 9.85
CA GLY A 438 -19.47 6.06 10.26
C GLY A 438 -19.25 7.55 10.09
N LEU A 439 -18.55 8.15 11.03
CA LEU A 439 -18.02 9.52 10.97
C LEU A 439 -16.52 9.46 11.27
N THR A 440 -15.70 10.03 10.40
CA THR A 440 -14.24 10.01 10.59
C THR A 440 -13.64 11.36 10.21
N TYR A 441 -12.78 11.89 11.08
CA TYR A 441 -11.95 13.06 10.81
C TYR A 441 -10.49 12.66 10.72
N VAL A 442 -9.79 13.13 9.67
CA VAL A 442 -8.35 12.89 9.47
C VAL A 442 -7.65 14.24 9.38
N ALA A 443 -6.63 14.42 10.21
CA ALA A 443 -5.78 15.62 10.25
C ALA A 443 -4.32 15.27 9.93
N TYR A 444 -3.74 16.00 8.99
CA TYR A 444 -2.32 15.99 8.66
C TYR A 444 -1.64 17.15 9.40
N LEU A 445 -0.99 16.85 10.52
CA LEU A 445 -0.54 17.84 11.50
C LEU A 445 0.83 18.46 11.20
N SER A 446 1.46 18.07 10.12
CA SER A 446 2.78 18.59 9.72
C SER A 446 2.64 19.62 8.60
N SER A 447 3.53 20.62 8.56
CA SER A 447 3.58 21.58 7.46
C SER A 447 3.98 20.90 6.14
N ALA A 448 3.47 21.40 5.02
CA ALA A 448 3.87 20.95 3.69
C ALA A 448 5.36 21.17 3.44
N ASP A 449 6.02 20.15 2.91
CA ASP A 449 7.44 20.20 2.56
C ASP A 449 7.73 19.08 1.56
N LEU A 450 7.83 19.42 0.29
CA LEU A 450 8.04 18.45 -0.79
C LEU A 450 9.41 17.77 -0.69
N ALA A 451 10.46 18.48 -0.27
CA ALA A 451 11.78 17.92 -0.09
C ALA A 451 11.84 16.85 1.01
N GLN A 452 10.96 16.98 2.00
CA GLN A 452 10.80 16.02 3.09
C GLN A 452 9.71 14.96 2.82
N GLY A 453 9.10 14.94 1.63
CA GLY A 453 8.04 14.01 1.26
C GLY A 453 6.68 14.28 1.93
N ARG A 454 6.49 15.44 2.58
CA ARG A 454 5.22 15.83 3.20
C ARG A 454 4.28 16.48 2.20
N THR A 455 3.61 15.67 1.40
CA THR A 455 2.76 16.11 0.29
C THR A 455 1.28 16.21 0.64
N MET A 456 0.88 15.75 1.84
CA MET A 456 -0.53 15.62 2.26
C MET A 456 -0.95 16.64 3.33
N ALA A 457 -0.10 17.61 3.65
CA ALA A 457 -0.29 18.52 4.78
C ALA A 457 -1.53 19.44 4.68
N ASP A 458 -2.08 19.61 3.49
CA ASP A 458 -3.29 20.39 3.20
C ASP A 458 -4.54 19.51 2.95
N ARG A 459 -4.47 18.21 3.25
CA ARG A 459 -5.48 17.21 2.90
C ARG A 459 -6.33 16.75 4.08
N ASP A 460 -6.55 17.58 5.06
CA ASP A 460 -7.49 17.31 6.16
C ASP A 460 -8.91 17.10 5.63
N TYR A 461 -9.61 16.11 6.16
CA TYR A 461 -10.97 15.86 5.74
C TYR A 461 -11.86 15.30 6.85
N LEU A 462 -13.16 15.55 6.71
CA LEU A 462 -14.23 14.93 7.46
C LEU A 462 -15.04 14.04 6.51
N SER A 463 -15.31 12.82 6.93
CA SER A 463 -16.08 11.86 6.12
C SER A 463 -17.26 11.30 6.89
N PHE A 464 -18.34 11.07 6.16
CA PHE A 464 -19.52 10.36 6.63
C PHE A 464 -19.83 9.22 5.66
N ASN A 465 -20.12 8.03 6.20
CA ASN A 465 -20.49 6.87 5.39
C ASN A 465 -21.63 6.09 6.01
N GLY A 466 -22.43 5.44 5.16
CA GLY A 466 -23.42 4.45 5.55
C GLY A 466 -23.18 3.12 4.83
N LYS A 467 -23.36 2.00 5.52
CA LYS A 467 -23.24 0.66 4.95
C LYS A 467 -24.43 -0.19 5.38
N TYR A 468 -24.99 -0.94 4.43
CA TYR A 468 -26.02 -1.93 4.71
C TYR A 468 -25.59 -3.29 4.14
N THR A 469 -25.77 -4.34 4.94
CA THR A 469 -25.43 -5.73 4.56
C THR A 469 -26.70 -6.57 4.63
N PHE A 470 -27.07 -7.27 3.53
CA PHE A 470 -28.24 -8.17 3.46
C PHE A 470 -27.82 -9.63 3.42
#